data_8b60dd55567b2075c27d668e4731e322
#
_entry.id   8b60dd55567b2075c27d668e4731e322
#
_cell.length_a   1.000
_cell.length_b   1.000
_cell.length_c   1.000
_cell.angle_alpha   90.00
_cell.angle_beta   90.00
_cell.angle_gamma   90.00
#
_symmetry.space_group_name_H-M   'P 1'
#
loop_
_entity.id
_entity.type
_entity.pdbx_description
1 polymer ?
#
loop_
_entity_poly.entity_id
_entity_poly.type
_entity_poly.pdbx_seq_one_letter_code
_entity_poly.pdbx_strand_id
1 'polypeptide(L)'
;MQRRILLAGSAAGLFAPAVLRAQERTVSIYSARHYDSDKQIHEAFTQASGIRIRIIEAGADQLIERIRAEGANSPADIFLTVDASRLARAMEAGITQPYASAVIDSRIPEGLREPGGHWFAASRRARVLMYDKAKGAPAGLVRYEDLANDRYKGQITVRSSGNGYNVALASSFLAANGAEATEAWARGIAANLARPPAGGDRDQIRAMMAGQGAIAVSNTYYLGLMSISQQIEERELAQRVGVIFPNQGDRGTHVNISGAALVKTSPHPAEARAFLEFLTTPAAQRIFALGNMEFPAATEAETHPFLLALGDFRQESPDGQKLLANAPEALRLMQRAGWR
;
A
#
# COMPACT_ATOMS: atom_id res chain seq x y z
N MET A 1 86.68 -43.04 9.68
CA MET A 1 85.29 -43.55 9.91
C MET A 1 84.46 -42.41 10.33
N GLN A 2 83.63 -41.86 9.36
CA GLN A 2 82.71 -40.74 9.62
C GLN A 2 81.27 -41.29 9.63
N ARG A 3 80.59 -41.19 10.76
CA ARG A 3 79.20 -41.54 10.90
C ARG A 3 78.28 -40.31 10.45
N ARG A 4 77.56 -40.49 9.40
CA ARG A 4 76.54 -39.57 8.98
C ARG A 4 75.25 -39.85 9.77
N ILE A 5 74.72 -38.83 10.50
CA ILE A 5 73.49 -38.84 11.20
C ILE A 5 72.48 -38.24 10.21
N LEU A 6 71.44 -39.03 9.79
CA LEU A 6 70.28 -38.58 9.03
C LEU A 6 69.22 -38.03 10.02
N LEU A 7 68.92 -36.74 9.95
CA LEU A 7 67.80 -36.12 10.64
C LEU A 7 66.60 -36.24 9.77
N ALA A 8 65.61 -37.07 10.16
CA ALA A 8 64.30 -37.12 9.57
C ALA A 8 63.43 -36.02 10.17
N GLY A 9 63.18 -34.98 9.39
CA GLY A 9 62.26 -33.90 9.77
C GLY A 9 60.77 -34.31 9.47
N SER A 10 60.02 -34.54 10.53
CA SER A 10 58.57 -34.75 10.46
C SER A 10 57.85 -33.42 10.23
N ALA A 11 57.33 -33.16 9.03
CA ALA A 11 56.45 -32.04 8.75
C ALA A 11 55.02 -32.36 9.27
N ALA A 12 54.69 -31.90 10.46
CA ALA A 12 53.32 -31.91 10.98
C ALA A 12 52.52 -30.81 10.25
N GLY A 13 51.72 -31.18 9.25
CA GLY A 13 50.79 -30.31 8.61
C GLY A 13 49.70 -29.86 9.59
N LEU A 14 49.70 -28.60 9.94
CA LEU A 14 48.61 -27.95 10.67
C LEU A 14 47.38 -27.85 9.76
N PHE A 15 46.49 -28.82 9.84
CA PHE A 15 45.13 -28.67 9.32
C PHE A 15 44.37 -27.71 10.23
N ALA A 16 44.39 -26.41 9.93
CA ALA A 16 43.46 -25.47 10.51
C ALA A 16 42.06 -25.78 9.93
N PRO A 17 41.01 -26.02 10.76
CA PRO A 17 39.70 -26.19 10.25
C PRO A 17 39.30 -24.87 9.57
N ALA A 18 39.02 -24.93 8.26
CA ALA A 18 38.38 -23.84 7.56
C ALA A 18 36.99 -23.65 8.19
N VAL A 19 36.86 -22.69 9.10
CA VAL A 19 35.55 -22.21 9.56
C VAL A 19 34.89 -21.60 8.34
N LEU A 20 34.08 -22.39 7.66
CA LEU A 20 33.12 -21.88 6.68
C LEU A 20 32.22 -20.88 7.44
N ARG A 21 32.57 -19.60 7.40
CA ARG A 21 31.62 -18.56 7.76
C ARG A 21 30.43 -18.73 6.82
N ALA A 22 29.33 -19.25 7.36
CA ALA A 22 28.09 -19.25 6.63
C ALA A 22 27.87 -17.81 6.11
N GLN A 23 27.84 -17.63 4.79
CA GLN A 23 27.62 -16.33 4.19
C GLN A 23 26.30 -15.80 4.73
N GLU A 24 26.34 -14.64 5.36
CA GLU A 24 25.19 -14.04 6.00
C GLU A 24 24.11 -13.78 4.92
N ARG A 25 23.00 -14.51 5.00
CA ARG A 25 21.89 -14.36 4.07
C ARG A 25 21.20 -13.04 4.31
N THR A 26 21.10 -12.21 3.29
CA THR A 26 20.49 -10.87 3.38
C THR A 26 19.53 -10.63 2.22
N VAL A 27 18.52 -9.79 2.46
CA VAL A 27 17.61 -9.25 1.44
C VAL A 27 17.55 -7.74 1.61
N SER A 28 17.67 -7.00 0.50
CA SER A 28 17.63 -5.55 0.48
C SER A 28 16.29 -5.06 -0.07
N ILE A 29 15.54 -4.33 0.75
CA ILE A 29 14.21 -3.82 0.43
C ILE A 29 14.28 -2.32 0.21
N TYR A 30 13.89 -1.87 -0.97
CA TYR A 30 13.68 -0.46 -1.28
C TYR A 30 12.21 -0.16 -1.05
N SER A 31 11.91 0.52 0.07
CA SER A 31 10.55 0.71 0.58
C SER A 31 10.09 2.16 0.49
N ALA A 32 8.95 2.37 -0.14
CA ALA A 32 8.17 3.60 -0.05
C ALA A 32 7.03 3.49 0.99
N ARG A 33 7.04 2.46 1.82
CA ARG A 33 6.22 2.34 3.03
C ARG A 33 7.01 2.86 4.22
N HIS A 34 6.36 3.64 5.07
CA HIS A 34 6.98 4.29 6.23
C HIS A 34 6.11 4.10 7.48
N TYR A 35 5.64 2.86 7.70
CA TYR A 35 4.79 2.55 8.84
C TYR A 35 5.60 1.86 9.94
N ASP A 36 5.36 2.23 11.20
CA ASP A 36 6.04 1.60 12.34
C ASP A 36 5.79 0.09 12.43
N SER A 37 4.61 -0.37 11.96
CA SER A 37 4.28 -1.79 11.87
C SER A 37 5.19 -2.59 10.93
N ASP A 38 5.84 -1.95 9.95
CA ASP A 38 6.71 -2.64 9.00
C ASP A 38 7.95 -3.21 9.69
N LYS A 39 8.42 -2.59 10.79
CA LYS A 39 9.50 -3.12 11.63
C LYS A 39 9.17 -4.52 12.17
N GLN A 40 7.91 -4.71 12.60
CA GLN A 40 7.45 -6.01 13.10
C GLN A 40 7.44 -7.09 12.00
N ILE A 41 7.12 -6.72 10.76
CA ILE A 41 7.19 -7.62 9.59
C ILE A 41 8.64 -8.05 9.35
N HIS A 42 9.57 -7.10 9.40
CA HIS A 42 10.99 -7.35 9.19
C HIS A 42 11.59 -8.26 10.28
N GLU A 43 11.25 -7.99 11.54
CA GLU A 43 11.68 -8.80 12.68
C GLU A 43 11.10 -10.22 12.60
N ALA A 44 9.80 -10.34 12.32
CA ALA A 44 9.15 -11.64 12.20
C ALA A 44 9.71 -12.47 11.03
N PHE A 45 10.02 -11.86 9.89
CA PHE A 45 10.67 -12.53 8.78
C PHE A 45 12.09 -13.01 9.16
N THR A 46 12.90 -12.12 9.76
CA THR A 46 14.26 -12.46 10.16
C THR A 46 14.25 -13.59 11.18
N GLN A 47 13.33 -13.57 12.15
CA GLN A 47 13.19 -14.63 13.15
C GLN A 47 12.77 -15.96 12.51
N ALA A 48 11.86 -15.95 11.54
CA ALA A 48 11.37 -17.16 10.90
C ALA A 48 12.36 -17.78 9.91
N SER A 49 13.16 -16.97 9.22
CA SER A 49 13.99 -17.40 8.08
C SER A 49 15.49 -17.41 8.35
N GLY A 50 15.96 -16.67 9.36
CA GLY A 50 17.39 -16.39 9.59
C GLY A 50 17.99 -15.42 8.55
N ILE A 51 17.17 -14.83 7.65
CA ILE A 51 17.61 -13.87 6.63
C ILE A 51 17.54 -12.46 7.21
N ARG A 52 18.63 -11.72 7.12
CA ARG A 52 18.64 -10.31 7.54
C ARG A 52 18.05 -9.40 6.48
N ILE A 53 17.32 -8.39 6.94
CA ILE A 53 16.76 -7.35 6.07
C ILE A 53 17.64 -6.11 6.13
N ARG A 54 17.91 -5.54 4.95
CA ARG A 54 18.46 -4.20 4.75
C ARG A 54 17.40 -3.33 4.10
N ILE A 55 17.13 -2.17 4.69
CA ILE A 55 16.09 -1.27 4.20
C ILE A 55 16.69 0.04 3.72
N ILE A 56 16.18 0.50 2.59
CA ILE A 56 16.34 1.86 2.09
C ILE A 56 14.94 2.45 1.92
N GLU A 57 14.66 3.51 2.66
CA GLU A 57 13.39 4.21 2.62
C GLU A 57 13.51 5.53 1.88
N ALA A 58 12.62 5.74 0.91
CA ALA A 58 12.47 6.99 0.17
C ALA A 58 11.11 7.05 -0.54
N GLY A 59 10.81 8.15 -1.22
CA GLY A 59 9.64 8.23 -2.10
C GLY A 59 9.69 7.20 -3.23
N ALA A 60 8.54 6.65 -3.62
CA ALA A 60 8.48 5.58 -4.63
C ALA A 60 9.18 5.96 -5.94
N ASP A 61 8.94 7.18 -6.45
CA ASP A 61 9.55 7.66 -7.68
C ASP A 61 11.08 7.78 -7.57
N GLN A 62 11.58 8.24 -6.42
CA GLN A 62 13.02 8.32 -6.14
C GLN A 62 13.67 6.93 -6.11
N LEU A 63 12.98 5.95 -5.53
CA LEU A 63 13.48 4.56 -5.47
C LEU A 63 13.50 3.93 -6.87
N ILE A 64 12.48 4.15 -7.69
CA ILE A 64 12.44 3.67 -9.08
C ILE A 64 13.62 4.24 -9.87
N GLU A 65 13.83 5.55 -9.82
CA GLU A 65 14.94 6.20 -10.53
C GLU A 65 16.31 5.76 -10.00
N ARG A 66 16.42 5.52 -8.70
CA ARG A 66 17.63 5.01 -8.07
C ARG A 66 17.97 3.61 -8.57
N ILE A 67 17.02 2.66 -8.56
CA ILE A 67 17.23 1.29 -9.06
C ILE A 67 17.63 1.33 -10.53
N ARG A 68 16.99 2.19 -11.35
CA ARG A 68 17.36 2.39 -12.75
C ARG A 68 18.80 2.88 -12.93
N ALA A 69 19.19 3.89 -12.13
CA ALA A 69 20.54 4.46 -12.19
C ALA A 69 21.63 3.49 -11.73
N GLU A 70 21.34 2.69 -10.69
CA GLU A 70 22.23 1.64 -10.17
C GLU A 70 22.38 0.48 -11.21
N GLY A 71 21.35 0.23 -12.02
CA GLY A 71 21.36 -0.78 -13.09
C GLY A 71 21.70 -2.19 -12.58
N ALA A 72 22.63 -2.86 -13.25
CA ALA A 72 23.07 -4.21 -12.88
C ALA A 72 23.80 -4.27 -11.52
N ASN A 73 24.24 -3.14 -10.99
CA ASN A 73 24.91 -3.03 -9.69
C ASN A 73 23.95 -2.67 -8.55
N SER A 74 22.67 -2.60 -8.82
CA SER A 74 21.68 -2.30 -7.77
C SER A 74 21.69 -3.38 -6.71
N PRO A 75 21.84 -3.00 -5.41
CA PRO A 75 21.71 -3.96 -4.32
C PRO A 75 20.26 -4.27 -3.97
N ALA A 76 19.27 -3.65 -4.66
CA ALA A 76 17.86 -3.84 -4.39
C ALA A 76 17.40 -5.24 -4.80
N ASP A 77 16.76 -5.94 -3.88
CA ASP A 77 16.12 -7.23 -4.13
C ASP A 77 14.62 -7.08 -4.31
N ILE A 78 14.01 -6.19 -3.53
CA ILE A 78 12.55 -5.98 -3.51
C ILE A 78 12.25 -4.49 -3.58
N PHE A 79 11.24 -4.14 -4.38
CA PHE A 79 10.59 -2.85 -4.37
C PHE A 79 9.23 -2.97 -3.68
N LEU A 80 9.00 -2.18 -2.63
CA LEU A 80 7.79 -2.18 -1.81
C LEU A 80 7.17 -0.78 -1.80
N THR A 81 5.89 -0.66 -2.12
CA THR A 81 5.21 0.64 -2.17
C THR A 81 3.74 0.57 -1.74
N VAL A 82 3.12 1.74 -1.58
CA VAL A 82 1.74 1.89 -1.08
C VAL A 82 0.73 2.30 -2.16
N ASP A 83 1.05 2.06 -3.44
CA ASP A 83 0.18 2.48 -4.54
C ASP A 83 0.35 1.57 -5.77
N ALA A 84 -0.77 1.07 -6.31
CA ALA A 84 -0.78 0.21 -7.49
C ALA A 84 -0.18 0.90 -8.74
N SER A 85 -0.39 2.21 -8.89
CA SER A 85 0.19 2.97 -10.01
C SER A 85 1.71 3.05 -9.93
N ARG A 86 2.29 3.06 -8.71
CA ARG A 86 3.74 3.03 -8.51
C ARG A 86 4.35 1.67 -8.82
N LEU A 87 3.61 0.59 -8.56
CA LEU A 87 4.00 -0.76 -8.98
C LEU A 87 3.99 -0.88 -10.51
N ALA A 88 2.94 -0.37 -11.16
CA ALA A 88 2.86 -0.31 -12.62
C ALA A 88 3.99 0.53 -13.21
N ARG A 89 4.30 1.69 -12.64
CA ARG A 89 5.43 2.53 -13.06
C ARG A 89 6.78 1.80 -12.93
N ALA A 90 6.99 1.06 -11.82
CA ALA A 90 8.20 0.27 -11.63
C ALA A 90 8.33 -0.81 -12.71
N MET A 91 7.22 -1.44 -13.10
CA MET A 91 7.17 -2.40 -14.21
C MET A 91 7.48 -1.74 -15.56
N GLU A 92 6.84 -0.61 -15.89
CA GLU A 92 7.12 0.15 -17.12
C GLU A 92 8.56 0.66 -17.20
N ALA A 93 9.14 1.03 -16.06
CA ALA A 93 10.55 1.41 -15.96
C ALA A 93 11.53 0.23 -16.16
N GLY A 94 11.02 -1.01 -16.29
CA GLY A 94 11.80 -2.22 -16.51
C GLY A 94 12.65 -2.65 -15.32
N ILE A 95 12.33 -2.17 -14.09
CA ILE A 95 13.09 -2.51 -12.88
C ILE A 95 12.58 -3.76 -12.17
N THR A 96 11.42 -4.29 -12.56
CA THR A 96 10.84 -5.50 -11.99
C THR A 96 10.96 -6.70 -12.92
N GLN A 97 10.85 -7.89 -12.37
CA GLN A 97 10.75 -9.12 -13.14
C GLN A 97 9.55 -9.95 -12.68
N PRO A 98 8.99 -10.79 -13.56
CA PRO A 98 7.94 -11.74 -13.18
C PRO A 98 8.43 -12.71 -12.10
N TYR A 99 7.54 -13.01 -11.16
CA TYR A 99 7.77 -14.04 -10.16
C TYR A 99 6.55 -14.96 -10.04
N ALA A 100 6.66 -16.14 -10.59
CA ALA A 100 5.66 -17.19 -10.42
C ALA A 100 5.85 -17.89 -9.07
N SER A 101 4.81 -17.92 -8.23
CA SER A 101 4.80 -18.62 -6.96
C SER A 101 3.42 -19.21 -6.69
N ALA A 102 3.34 -20.55 -6.67
CA ALA A 102 2.11 -21.25 -6.28
C ALA A 102 1.65 -20.86 -4.86
N VAL A 103 2.56 -20.46 -3.98
CA VAL A 103 2.25 -19.97 -2.63
C VAL A 103 1.50 -18.65 -2.69
N ILE A 104 2.00 -17.68 -3.45
CA ILE A 104 1.34 -16.37 -3.64
C ILE A 104 0.01 -16.57 -4.37
N ASP A 105 0.00 -17.39 -5.42
CA ASP A 105 -1.20 -17.66 -6.23
C ASP A 105 -2.34 -18.28 -5.44
N SER A 106 -2.02 -19.15 -4.48
CA SER A 106 -3.03 -19.78 -3.62
C SER A 106 -3.58 -18.86 -2.53
N ARG A 107 -2.84 -17.81 -2.15
CA ARG A 107 -3.20 -16.93 -1.01
C ARG A 107 -3.76 -15.58 -1.43
N ILE A 108 -3.24 -15.01 -2.51
CA ILE A 108 -3.63 -13.68 -2.98
C ILE A 108 -4.58 -13.82 -4.16
N PRO A 109 -5.80 -13.27 -4.09
CA PRO A 109 -6.76 -13.31 -5.19
C PRO A 109 -6.18 -12.73 -6.49
N GLU A 110 -6.60 -13.27 -7.63
CA GLU A 110 -6.15 -12.85 -8.96
C GLU A 110 -6.31 -11.33 -9.17
N GLY A 111 -7.44 -10.75 -8.77
CA GLY A 111 -7.70 -9.31 -8.87
C GLY A 111 -6.79 -8.43 -8.01
N LEU A 112 -5.92 -9.02 -7.16
CA LEU A 112 -4.92 -8.33 -6.34
C LEU A 112 -3.49 -8.64 -6.78
N ARG A 113 -3.31 -9.25 -7.94
CA ARG A 113 -2.03 -9.57 -8.56
C ARG A 113 -1.96 -8.98 -9.98
N GLU A 114 -0.77 -8.59 -10.40
CA GLU A 114 -0.53 -8.22 -11.80
C GLU A 114 -0.52 -9.48 -12.66
N PRO A 115 -1.26 -9.52 -13.79
CA PRO A 115 -1.43 -10.74 -14.59
C PRO A 115 -0.14 -11.37 -15.12
N GLY A 116 0.90 -10.57 -15.38
CA GLY A 116 2.22 -11.03 -15.78
C GLY A 116 3.13 -11.46 -14.63
N GLY A 117 2.66 -11.34 -13.37
CA GLY A 117 3.41 -11.77 -12.18
C GLY A 117 4.48 -10.78 -11.70
N HIS A 118 4.45 -9.54 -12.15
CA HIS A 118 5.44 -8.52 -11.75
C HIS A 118 5.29 -8.02 -10.33
N TRP A 119 4.06 -8.01 -9.80
CA TRP A 119 3.77 -7.57 -8.43
C TRP A 119 2.48 -8.20 -7.89
N PHE A 120 2.31 -8.12 -6.59
CA PHE A 120 1.07 -8.51 -5.89
C PHE A 120 0.82 -7.58 -4.71
N ALA A 121 -0.44 -7.54 -4.25
CA ALA A 121 -0.85 -6.78 -3.07
C ALA A 121 -0.42 -7.50 -1.79
N ALA A 122 0.19 -6.76 -0.87
CA ALA A 122 0.47 -7.21 0.49
C ALA A 122 -0.65 -6.79 1.46
N SER A 123 -1.29 -5.66 1.22
CA SER A 123 -2.46 -5.18 1.96
C SER A 123 -3.29 -4.26 1.07
N ARG A 124 -4.51 -3.94 1.52
CA ARG A 124 -5.44 -3.08 0.79
C ARG A 124 -6.18 -2.11 1.71
N ARG A 125 -6.62 -1.00 1.17
CA ARG A 125 -7.41 0.02 1.87
C ARG A 125 -8.48 0.58 0.95
N ALA A 126 -9.70 0.74 1.49
CA ALA A 126 -10.82 1.30 0.75
C ALA A 126 -10.87 2.83 0.92
N ARG A 127 -11.16 3.53 -0.16
CA ARG A 127 -11.50 4.96 -0.16
C ARG A 127 -13.00 5.08 0.07
N VAL A 128 -13.44 5.62 1.20
CA VAL A 128 -14.83 5.56 1.65
C VAL A 128 -15.39 6.95 1.93
N LEU A 129 -16.72 7.01 2.08
CA LEU A 129 -17.43 8.20 2.51
C LEU A 129 -17.81 8.02 3.96
N MET A 130 -17.48 9.01 4.78
CA MET A 130 -17.68 8.97 6.23
C MET A 130 -18.68 10.03 6.65
N TYR A 131 -19.45 9.76 7.71
CA TYR A 131 -20.49 10.65 8.23
C TYR A 131 -20.61 10.50 9.76
N ASP A 132 -21.27 11.45 10.44
CA ASP A 132 -21.59 11.34 11.87
C ASP A 132 -22.83 10.44 12.05
N LYS A 133 -22.66 9.28 12.72
CA LYS A 133 -23.74 8.33 13.01
C LYS A 133 -24.95 8.98 13.72
N ALA A 134 -24.70 9.98 14.58
CA ALA A 134 -25.76 10.66 15.30
C ALA A 134 -26.68 11.47 14.36
N LYS A 135 -26.16 11.86 13.18
CA LYS A 135 -26.94 12.60 12.16
C LYS A 135 -27.54 11.66 11.12
N GLY A 136 -27.13 10.38 11.10
CA GLY A 136 -27.52 9.42 10.09
C GLY A 136 -26.73 9.58 8.77
N ALA A 137 -26.82 8.56 7.93
CA ALA A 137 -26.20 8.59 6.60
C ALA A 137 -26.85 9.65 5.71
N PRO A 138 -26.08 10.48 4.97
CA PRO A 138 -26.64 11.45 4.04
C PRO A 138 -27.53 10.80 2.99
N ALA A 139 -28.75 11.30 2.84
CA ALA A 139 -29.76 10.71 1.98
C ALA A 139 -29.30 10.65 0.52
N GLY A 140 -29.40 9.46 -0.10
CA GLY A 140 -29.03 9.24 -1.50
C GLY A 140 -27.53 9.20 -1.78
N LEU A 141 -26.66 9.14 -0.76
CA LEU A 141 -25.21 9.01 -0.90
C LEU A 141 -24.83 7.53 -0.92
N VAL A 142 -24.76 6.93 -2.10
CA VAL A 142 -24.43 5.51 -2.30
C VAL A 142 -23.30 5.27 -3.29
N ARG A 143 -22.92 6.30 -4.08
CA ARG A 143 -21.89 6.25 -5.12
C ARG A 143 -20.95 7.43 -5.01
N TYR A 144 -19.74 7.31 -5.57
CA TYR A 144 -18.84 8.48 -5.69
C TYR A 144 -19.45 9.57 -6.57
N GLU A 145 -20.21 9.18 -7.58
CA GLU A 145 -20.92 10.08 -8.49
C GLU A 145 -21.87 11.03 -7.74
N ASP A 146 -22.48 10.56 -6.67
CA ASP A 146 -23.44 11.32 -5.87
C ASP A 146 -22.81 12.54 -5.17
N LEU A 147 -21.49 12.51 -4.91
CA LEU A 147 -20.77 13.64 -4.32
C LEU A 147 -20.89 14.92 -5.13
N ALA A 148 -21.14 14.82 -6.43
CA ALA A 148 -21.32 15.98 -7.31
C ALA A 148 -22.74 16.60 -7.23
N ASN A 149 -23.68 15.99 -6.50
CA ASN A 149 -25.05 16.48 -6.43
C ASN A 149 -25.13 17.75 -5.57
N ASP A 150 -25.84 18.79 -6.06
CA ASP A 150 -26.00 20.09 -5.40
C ASP A 150 -26.62 20.01 -3.99
N ARG A 151 -27.33 18.92 -3.67
CA ARG A 151 -27.86 18.69 -2.30
C ARG A 151 -26.77 18.65 -1.23
N TYR A 152 -25.51 18.36 -1.62
CA TYR A 152 -24.37 18.30 -0.72
C TYR A 152 -23.52 19.59 -0.71
N LYS A 153 -24.06 20.69 -1.24
CA LYS A 153 -23.38 21.98 -1.25
C LYS A 153 -22.91 22.41 0.14
N GLY A 154 -21.63 22.69 0.27
CA GLY A 154 -21.01 23.06 1.55
C GLY A 154 -20.90 21.90 2.56
N GLN A 155 -21.00 20.63 2.12
CA GLN A 155 -21.02 19.50 3.04
C GLN A 155 -19.82 18.55 2.92
N ILE A 156 -18.96 18.69 1.91
CA ILE A 156 -17.87 17.75 1.67
C ILE A 156 -16.56 18.26 2.26
N THR A 157 -15.89 17.43 3.06
CA THR A 157 -14.51 17.61 3.47
C THR A 157 -13.63 16.56 2.79
N VAL A 158 -12.63 17.01 2.06
CA VAL A 158 -11.71 16.15 1.31
C VAL A 158 -10.37 16.85 1.15
N ARG A 159 -9.28 16.11 0.96
CA ARG A 159 -7.96 16.66 0.69
C ARG A 159 -7.87 17.31 -0.68
N SER A 160 -6.78 18.05 -0.91
CA SER A 160 -6.49 18.66 -2.22
C SER A 160 -6.42 17.64 -3.35
N SER A 161 -6.66 18.10 -4.59
CA SER A 161 -6.55 17.30 -5.82
C SER A 161 -5.18 16.65 -5.99
N GLY A 162 -4.11 17.31 -5.56
CA GLY A 162 -2.74 16.79 -5.65
C GLY A 162 -2.43 15.64 -4.69
N ASN A 163 -3.35 15.28 -3.78
CA ASN A 163 -3.18 14.13 -2.92
C ASN A 163 -3.26 12.81 -3.72
N GLY A 164 -2.29 11.92 -3.57
CA GLY A 164 -2.20 10.67 -4.32
C GLY A 164 -3.45 9.80 -4.26
N TYR A 165 -4.15 9.75 -3.10
CA TYR A 165 -5.39 8.98 -2.97
C TYR A 165 -6.56 9.58 -3.75
N ASN A 166 -6.62 10.91 -3.84
CA ASN A 166 -7.62 11.59 -4.69
C ASN A 166 -7.29 11.42 -6.17
N VAL A 167 -6.00 11.48 -6.52
CA VAL A 167 -5.55 11.19 -7.89
C VAL A 167 -5.90 9.76 -8.28
N ALA A 168 -5.65 8.76 -7.42
CA ALA A 168 -6.00 7.37 -7.69
C ALA A 168 -7.52 7.17 -7.84
N LEU A 169 -8.34 7.75 -6.95
CA LEU A 169 -9.80 7.71 -7.07
C LEU A 169 -10.28 8.36 -8.38
N ALA A 170 -9.77 9.55 -8.71
CA ALA A 170 -10.14 10.25 -9.94
C ALA A 170 -9.65 9.50 -11.19
N SER A 171 -8.50 8.82 -11.12
CA SER A 171 -7.99 7.96 -12.21
C SER A 171 -8.88 6.76 -12.46
N SER A 172 -9.36 6.11 -11.39
CA SER A 172 -10.36 5.04 -11.46
C SER A 172 -11.69 5.56 -12.03
N PHE A 173 -12.14 6.73 -11.54
CA PHE A 173 -13.36 7.36 -12.05
C PHE A 173 -13.25 7.69 -13.54
N LEU A 174 -12.11 8.22 -13.99
CA LEU A 174 -11.81 8.51 -15.38
C LEU A 174 -11.86 7.25 -16.27
N ALA A 175 -11.28 6.16 -15.78
CA ALA A 175 -11.32 4.88 -16.47
C ALA A 175 -12.73 4.33 -16.65
N ALA A 176 -13.61 4.57 -15.68
CA ALA A 176 -14.99 4.07 -15.70
C ALA A 176 -15.95 4.97 -16.48
N ASN A 177 -15.78 6.29 -16.42
CA ASN A 177 -16.80 7.26 -16.83
C ASN A 177 -16.33 8.22 -17.96
N GLY A 178 -15.04 8.23 -18.30
CA GLY A 178 -14.47 9.14 -19.30
C GLY A 178 -14.19 10.55 -18.78
N ALA A 179 -13.52 11.36 -19.61
CA ALA A 179 -12.97 12.66 -19.20
C ALA A 179 -14.05 13.71 -18.87
N GLU A 180 -15.08 13.80 -19.71
CA GLU A 180 -16.16 14.79 -19.53
C GLU A 180 -16.89 14.56 -18.19
N ALA A 181 -17.30 13.31 -17.93
CA ALA A 181 -17.98 12.95 -16.68
C ALA A 181 -17.07 13.16 -15.46
N THR A 182 -15.77 12.89 -15.59
CA THR A 182 -14.81 13.10 -14.52
C THR A 182 -14.63 14.58 -14.19
N GLU A 183 -14.56 15.45 -15.20
CA GLU A 183 -14.46 16.89 -14.96
C GLU A 183 -15.75 17.43 -14.34
N ALA A 184 -16.91 17.02 -14.84
CA ALA A 184 -18.21 17.40 -14.27
C ALA A 184 -18.34 16.96 -12.80
N TRP A 185 -17.94 15.72 -12.49
CA TRP A 185 -17.89 15.19 -11.12
C TRP A 185 -16.96 15.99 -10.24
N ALA A 186 -15.74 16.26 -10.68
CA ALA A 186 -14.75 17.02 -9.93
C ALA A 186 -15.23 18.46 -9.67
N ARG A 187 -15.94 19.07 -10.63
CA ARG A 187 -16.56 20.40 -10.50
C ARG A 187 -17.68 20.41 -9.46
N GLY A 188 -18.53 19.38 -9.47
CA GLY A 188 -19.56 19.20 -8.45
C GLY A 188 -18.96 19.05 -7.06
N ILE A 189 -17.90 18.24 -6.89
CA ILE A 189 -17.19 18.13 -5.60
C ILE A 189 -16.62 19.49 -5.19
N ALA A 190 -15.94 20.21 -6.08
CA ALA A 190 -15.36 21.52 -5.79
C ALA A 190 -16.45 22.53 -5.34
N ALA A 191 -17.63 22.51 -5.97
CA ALA A 191 -18.77 23.33 -5.59
C ALA A 191 -19.39 22.95 -4.24
N ASN A 192 -19.26 21.69 -3.86
CA ASN A 192 -19.81 21.11 -2.64
C ASN A 192 -18.87 21.09 -1.44
N LEU A 193 -17.63 21.60 -1.60
CA LEU A 193 -16.68 21.69 -0.50
C LEU A 193 -17.22 22.54 0.65
N ALA A 194 -17.11 22.00 1.86
CA ALA A 194 -17.46 22.70 3.10
C ALA A 194 -16.44 23.79 3.47
N ARG A 195 -15.19 23.59 3.01
CA ARG A 195 -14.05 24.50 3.24
C ARG A 195 -12.99 24.27 2.16
N PRO A 196 -12.04 25.18 1.96
CA PRO A 196 -10.87 24.90 1.14
C PRO A 196 -10.13 23.65 1.64
N PRO A 197 -9.67 22.76 0.73
CA PRO A 197 -8.95 21.55 1.13
C PRO A 197 -7.69 21.90 1.93
N ALA A 198 -7.57 21.34 3.12
CA ALA A 198 -6.40 21.54 4.00
C ALA A 198 -6.19 20.33 4.91
N GLY A 199 -4.94 20.02 5.22
CA GLY A 199 -4.57 18.93 6.12
C GLY A 199 -4.64 17.53 5.50
N GLY A 200 -4.51 16.53 6.36
CA GLY A 200 -4.53 15.10 6.00
C GLY A 200 -5.93 14.49 6.04
N ASP A 201 -6.03 13.17 5.81
CA ASP A 201 -7.31 12.45 5.84
C ASP A 201 -7.97 12.47 7.23
N ARG A 202 -7.18 12.36 8.32
CA ARG A 202 -7.72 12.48 9.69
C ARG A 202 -8.30 13.87 9.95
N ASP A 203 -7.73 14.92 9.36
CA ASP A 203 -8.25 16.29 9.50
C ASP A 203 -9.58 16.48 8.77
N GLN A 204 -9.83 15.71 7.68
CA GLN A 204 -11.13 15.70 7.04
C GLN A 204 -12.19 15.05 7.92
N ILE A 205 -11.84 13.93 8.57
CA ILE A 205 -12.73 13.24 9.53
C ILE A 205 -13.03 14.16 10.72
N ARG A 206 -12.01 14.78 11.31
CA ARG A 206 -12.19 15.72 12.44
C ARG A 206 -13.05 16.93 12.06
N ALA A 207 -12.82 17.51 10.88
CA ALA A 207 -13.58 18.64 10.39
C ALA A 207 -15.06 18.32 10.20
N MET A 208 -15.37 17.16 9.61
CA MET A 208 -16.73 16.65 9.45
C MET A 208 -17.38 16.44 10.81
N MET A 209 -16.70 15.80 11.77
CA MET A 209 -17.21 15.56 13.12
C MET A 209 -17.35 16.85 13.93
N ALA A 210 -16.60 17.90 13.63
CA ALA A 210 -16.77 19.25 14.19
C ALA A 210 -17.90 20.06 13.52
N GLY A 211 -18.64 19.47 12.58
CA GLY A 211 -19.77 20.12 11.91
C GLY A 211 -19.37 21.05 10.77
N GLN A 212 -18.11 21.05 10.30
CA GLN A 212 -17.68 21.80 9.12
C GLN A 212 -18.14 21.20 7.79
N GLY A 213 -18.90 20.11 7.84
CA GLY A 213 -19.47 19.40 6.73
C GLY A 213 -20.25 18.19 7.24
N ALA A 214 -20.86 17.42 6.35
CA ALA A 214 -21.59 16.20 6.69
C ALA A 214 -20.90 14.93 6.14
N ILE A 215 -19.99 15.08 5.19
CA ILE A 215 -19.33 13.99 4.47
C ILE A 215 -17.84 14.21 4.47
N ALA A 216 -17.07 13.20 4.91
CA ALA A 216 -15.63 13.17 4.73
C ALA A 216 -15.22 12.06 3.76
N VAL A 217 -14.35 12.38 2.80
CA VAL A 217 -13.75 11.37 1.90
C VAL A 217 -12.38 10.98 2.47
N SER A 218 -12.23 9.73 2.91
CA SER A 218 -11.01 9.25 3.56
C SER A 218 -10.79 7.76 3.30
N ASN A 219 -9.60 7.25 3.63
CA ASN A 219 -9.35 5.82 3.59
C ASN A 219 -9.71 5.17 4.93
N THR A 220 -10.18 3.93 4.88
CA THR A 220 -10.63 3.16 6.06
C THR A 220 -9.59 3.06 7.17
N TYR A 221 -8.31 2.85 6.81
CA TYR A 221 -7.26 2.67 7.81
C TYR A 221 -7.00 3.91 8.68
N TYR A 222 -7.28 5.12 8.18
CA TYR A 222 -7.17 6.33 9.01
C TYR A 222 -8.17 6.33 10.16
N LEU A 223 -9.41 5.93 9.88
CA LEU A 223 -10.42 5.77 10.91
C LEU A 223 -10.05 4.64 11.86
N GLY A 224 -9.53 3.53 11.32
CA GLY A 224 -9.00 2.42 12.12
C GLY A 224 -7.90 2.87 13.07
N LEU A 225 -6.90 3.61 12.60
CA LEU A 225 -5.82 4.14 13.45
C LEU A 225 -6.32 5.15 14.49
N MET A 226 -7.35 5.94 14.18
CA MET A 226 -8.00 6.80 15.18
C MET A 226 -8.67 5.97 16.28
N SER A 227 -9.27 4.82 15.95
CA SER A 227 -9.95 3.95 16.92
C SER A 227 -9.02 3.30 17.95
N ILE A 228 -7.73 3.21 17.64
CA ILE A 228 -6.67 2.67 18.54
C ILE A 228 -5.69 3.74 19.02
N SER A 229 -6.00 5.01 18.78
CA SER A 229 -5.14 6.14 19.19
C SER A 229 -4.91 6.14 20.69
N GLN A 230 -3.75 6.66 21.13
CA GLN A 230 -3.50 6.92 22.57
C GLN A 230 -4.39 8.03 23.12
N GLN A 231 -4.92 8.91 22.26
CA GLN A 231 -5.81 10.00 22.64
C GLN A 231 -7.25 9.48 22.76
N ILE A 232 -7.86 9.66 23.92
CA ILE A 232 -9.21 9.18 24.22
C ILE A 232 -10.22 9.82 23.28
N GLU A 233 -10.10 11.12 23.06
CA GLU A 233 -10.99 11.93 22.20
C GLU A 233 -11.00 11.42 20.75
N GLU A 234 -9.85 10.96 20.23
CA GLU A 234 -9.79 10.34 18.89
C GLU A 234 -10.52 9.01 18.84
N ARG A 235 -10.36 8.16 19.89
CA ARG A 235 -11.07 6.88 19.93
C ARG A 235 -12.58 7.06 20.01
N GLU A 236 -13.05 7.98 20.85
CA GLU A 236 -14.48 8.30 20.98
C GLU A 236 -15.04 8.89 19.68
N LEU A 237 -14.28 9.78 19.03
CA LEU A 237 -14.65 10.33 17.74
C LEU A 237 -14.78 9.22 16.70
N ALA A 238 -13.81 8.31 16.61
CA ALA A 238 -13.84 7.21 15.64
C ALA A 238 -15.04 6.28 15.81
N GLN A 239 -15.51 6.03 17.05
CA GLN A 239 -16.70 5.21 17.33
C GLN A 239 -17.99 5.84 16.78
N ARG A 240 -18.04 7.16 16.70
CA ARG A 240 -19.21 7.93 16.22
C ARG A 240 -19.23 8.07 14.69
N VAL A 241 -18.15 7.74 13.99
CA VAL A 241 -18.08 7.83 12.52
C VAL A 241 -18.75 6.63 11.89
N GLY A 242 -19.72 6.89 10.99
CA GLY A 242 -20.29 5.91 10.08
C GLY A 242 -19.52 5.87 8.76
N VAL A 243 -19.55 4.73 8.10
CA VAL A 243 -18.85 4.50 6.82
C VAL A 243 -19.85 4.03 5.77
N ILE A 244 -19.77 4.62 4.59
CA ILE A 244 -20.44 4.15 3.39
C ILE A 244 -19.34 3.65 2.44
N PHE A 245 -19.48 2.40 1.99
CA PHE A 245 -18.72 1.85 0.88
C PHE A 245 -19.44 2.18 -0.43
N PRO A 246 -18.92 3.11 -1.25
CA PRO A 246 -19.63 3.55 -2.46
C PRO A 246 -19.67 2.47 -3.54
N ASN A 247 -20.57 2.65 -4.51
CA ASN A 247 -20.66 1.87 -5.73
C ASN A 247 -20.91 0.36 -5.55
N GLN A 248 -21.59 -0.03 -4.48
CA GLN A 248 -21.86 -1.45 -4.19
C GLN A 248 -22.78 -2.11 -5.24
N GLY A 249 -23.63 -1.33 -5.91
CA GLY A 249 -24.52 -1.78 -6.97
C GLY A 249 -23.87 -1.89 -8.37
N ASP A 250 -22.64 -1.40 -8.52
CA ASP A 250 -21.94 -1.40 -9.82
C ASP A 250 -20.49 -1.89 -9.72
N ARG A 251 -19.45 -1.07 -9.91
CA ARG A 251 -18.04 -1.48 -9.96
C ARG A 251 -17.43 -1.84 -8.60
N GLY A 252 -18.07 -1.48 -7.51
CA GLY A 252 -17.53 -1.64 -6.17
C GLY A 252 -16.76 -0.42 -5.67
N THR A 253 -16.40 -0.45 -4.39
CA THR A 253 -15.63 0.63 -3.75
C THR A 253 -14.19 0.64 -4.26
N HIS A 254 -13.68 1.82 -4.59
CA HIS A 254 -12.28 2.02 -4.95
C HIS A 254 -11.36 1.57 -3.81
N VAL A 255 -10.44 0.67 -4.14
CA VAL A 255 -9.37 0.23 -3.26
C VAL A 255 -8.01 0.55 -3.87
N ASN A 256 -7.06 0.89 -3.01
CA ASN A 256 -5.67 0.93 -3.38
C ASN A 256 -4.89 -0.06 -2.50
N ILE A 257 -3.69 -0.43 -2.91
CA ILE A 257 -2.92 -1.51 -2.31
C ILE A 257 -1.56 -1.00 -1.82
N SER A 258 -1.02 -1.69 -0.81
CA SER A 258 0.42 -1.81 -0.67
C SER A 258 0.84 -3.09 -1.36
N GLY A 259 1.92 -3.05 -2.12
CA GLY A 259 2.34 -4.21 -2.88
C GLY A 259 3.84 -4.28 -3.04
N ALA A 260 4.30 -5.47 -3.43
CA ALA A 260 5.71 -5.82 -3.54
C ALA A 260 6.02 -6.38 -4.93
N ALA A 261 7.22 -6.09 -5.41
CA ALA A 261 7.77 -6.56 -6.68
C ALA A 261 9.19 -7.07 -6.48
N LEU A 262 9.55 -8.13 -7.21
CA LEU A 262 10.93 -8.63 -7.32
C LEU A 262 11.70 -7.71 -8.26
N VAL A 263 12.83 -7.17 -7.80
CA VAL A 263 13.71 -6.35 -8.64
C VAL A 263 14.42 -7.22 -9.67
N LYS A 264 14.48 -6.75 -10.92
CA LYS A 264 15.04 -7.52 -12.06
C LYS A 264 16.50 -7.90 -11.87
N THR A 265 17.26 -7.02 -11.25
CA THR A 265 18.71 -7.18 -11.01
C THR A 265 19.02 -7.68 -9.60
N SER A 266 18.04 -8.23 -8.89
CA SER A 266 18.20 -8.72 -7.52
C SER A 266 19.44 -9.61 -7.37
N PRO A 267 20.42 -9.24 -6.51
CA PRO A 267 21.59 -10.08 -6.23
C PRO A 267 21.27 -11.29 -5.33
N HIS A 268 20.12 -11.27 -4.62
CA HIS A 268 19.72 -12.35 -3.70
C HIS A 268 18.30 -12.85 -4.02
N PRO A 269 18.05 -13.41 -5.23
CA PRO A 269 16.70 -13.73 -5.68
C PRO A 269 16.00 -14.82 -4.83
N ALA A 270 16.75 -15.72 -4.21
CA ALA A 270 16.18 -16.75 -3.34
C ALA A 270 15.66 -16.16 -2.01
N GLU A 271 16.41 -15.26 -1.40
CA GLU A 271 16.04 -14.52 -0.20
C GLU A 271 14.87 -13.56 -0.47
N ALA A 272 14.89 -12.89 -1.63
CA ALA A 272 13.81 -12.03 -2.07
C ALA A 272 12.50 -12.81 -2.21
N ARG A 273 12.54 -13.96 -2.86
CA ARG A 273 11.37 -14.84 -3.01
C ARG A 273 10.83 -15.30 -1.67
N ALA A 274 11.71 -15.69 -0.75
CA ALA A 274 11.32 -16.09 0.60
C ALA A 274 10.58 -14.95 1.33
N PHE A 275 11.04 -13.70 1.19
CA PHE A 275 10.37 -12.55 1.78
C PHE A 275 9.02 -12.25 1.11
N LEU A 276 8.95 -12.30 -0.23
CA LEU A 276 7.69 -12.08 -0.97
C LEU A 276 6.60 -13.10 -0.55
N GLU A 277 6.97 -14.38 -0.44
CA GLU A 277 6.05 -15.40 0.04
C GLU A 277 5.67 -15.21 1.52
N PHE A 278 6.63 -14.78 2.35
CA PHE A 278 6.38 -14.47 3.76
C PHE A 278 5.33 -13.37 3.92
N LEU A 279 5.33 -12.31 3.08
CA LEU A 279 4.34 -11.24 3.12
C LEU A 279 2.90 -11.76 3.00
N THR A 280 2.70 -12.92 2.38
CA THR A 280 1.37 -13.55 2.20
C THR A 280 0.98 -14.50 3.34
N THR A 281 1.87 -14.75 4.31
CA THR A 281 1.59 -15.64 5.44
C THR A 281 0.57 -15.03 6.40
N PRO A 282 -0.20 -15.84 7.14
CA PRO A 282 -1.10 -15.34 8.18
C PRO A 282 -0.40 -14.43 9.20
N ALA A 283 0.85 -14.73 9.55
CA ALA A 283 1.64 -13.92 10.48
C ALA A 283 1.91 -12.51 9.95
N ALA A 284 2.40 -12.37 8.71
CA ALA A 284 2.64 -11.08 8.08
C ALA A 284 1.34 -10.30 7.84
N GLN A 285 0.31 -10.98 7.35
CA GLN A 285 -1.00 -10.38 7.07
C GLN A 285 -1.67 -9.86 8.35
N ARG A 286 -1.51 -10.57 9.46
CA ARG A 286 -1.97 -10.11 10.77
C ARG A 286 -1.27 -8.81 11.20
N ILE A 287 0.03 -8.66 10.94
CA ILE A 287 0.77 -7.43 11.26
C ILE A 287 0.21 -6.25 10.44
N PHE A 288 -0.07 -6.43 9.14
CA PHE A 288 -0.71 -5.40 8.33
C PHE A 288 -2.10 -5.03 8.88
N ALA A 289 -2.91 -6.04 9.20
CA ALA A 289 -4.27 -5.82 9.68
C ALA A 289 -4.33 -5.15 11.06
N LEU A 290 -3.53 -5.61 12.02
CA LEU A 290 -3.58 -5.11 13.39
C LEU A 290 -2.68 -3.90 13.61
N GLY A 291 -1.50 -3.86 12.98
CA GLY A 291 -0.52 -2.80 13.19
C GLY A 291 -0.81 -1.53 12.39
N ASN A 292 -1.41 -1.63 11.21
CA ASN A 292 -1.69 -0.48 10.36
C ASN A 292 -3.17 -0.33 9.98
N MET A 293 -4.06 -1.17 10.52
CA MET A 293 -5.51 -1.12 10.24
C MET A 293 -5.83 -1.18 8.74
N GLU A 294 -5.03 -1.94 7.97
CA GLU A 294 -5.29 -2.22 6.55
C GLU A 294 -6.04 -3.55 6.42
N PHE A 295 -6.87 -3.69 5.40
CA PHE A 295 -7.44 -4.99 5.08
C PHE A 295 -6.33 -5.91 4.55
N PRO A 296 -6.26 -7.15 5.01
CA PRO A 296 -5.31 -8.11 4.46
C PRO A 296 -5.58 -8.36 2.97
N ALA A 297 -4.52 -8.66 2.22
CA ALA A 297 -4.66 -9.06 0.83
C ALA A 297 -4.94 -10.56 0.69
N ALA A 298 -4.41 -11.39 1.61
CA ALA A 298 -4.64 -12.83 1.59
C ALA A 298 -6.05 -13.19 2.10
N THR A 299 -6.66 -14.20 1.47
CA THR A 299 -8.08 -14.58 1.69
C THR A 299 -8.37 -15.14 3.08
N GLU A 300 -7.42 -15.84 3.69
CA GLU A 300 -7.59 -16.52 4.98
C GLU A 300 -6.99 -15.72 6.16
N ALA A 301 -6.67 -14.45 5.94
CA ALA A 301 -6.01 -13.64 6.94
C ALA A 301 -7.00 -12.97 7.90
N GLU A 302 -6.59 -12.87 9.16
CA GLU A 302 -7.33 -12.17 10.20
C GLU A 302 -7.46 -10.68 9.87
N THR A 303 -8.69 -10.16 9.90
CA THR A 303 -8.97 -8.73 9.78
C THR A 303 -9.24 -8.15 11.16
N HIS A 304 -8.80 -6.91 11.43
CA HIS A 304 -9.03 -6.27 12.71
C HIS A 304 -10.54 -6.15 13.00
N PRO A 305 -11.04 -6.46 14.23
CA PRO A 305 -12.46 -6.42 14.57
C PRO A 305 -13.14 -5.09 14.23
N PHE A 306 -12.44 -3.96 14.40
CA PHE A 306 -12.96 -2.65 14.01
C PHE A 306 -13.25 -2.56 12.51
N LEU A 307 -12.38 -3.09 11.66
CA LEU A 307 -12.59 -3.10 10.21
C LEU A 307 -13.71 -4.06 9.80
N LEU A 308 -13.82 -5.21 10.47
CA LEU A 308 -14.94 -6.16 10.29
C LEU A 308 -16.27 -5.51 10.63
N ALA A 309 -16.31 -4.71 11.70
CA ALA A 309 -17.53 -4.01 12.14
C ALA A 309 -17.99 -2.91 11.14
N LEU A 310 -17.13 -2.50 10.18
CA LEU A 310 -17.54 -1.61 9.09
C LEU A 310 -18.44 -2.31 8.06
N GLY A 311 -18.50 -3.64 8.07
CA GLY A 311 -19.27 -4.48 7.16
C GLY A 311 -18.49 -4.94 5.94
N ASP A 312 -19.06 -5.91 5.24
CA ASP A 312 -18.53 -6.43 3.99
C ASP A 312 -18.78 -5.45 2.84
N PHE A 313 -17.89 -5.44 1.88
CA PHE A 313 -18.04 -4.62 0.70
C PHE A 313 -17.47 -5.27 -0.56
N ARG A 314 -18.12 -4.99 -1.69
CA ARG A 314 -17.58 -5.27 -3.00
C ARG A 314 -16.53 -4.23 -3.33
N GLN A 315 -15.33 -4.68 -3.65
CA GLN A 315 -14.23 -3.82 -4.06
C GLN A 315 -14.10 -3.74 -5.59
N GLU A 316 -13.66 -2.60 -6.08
CA GLU A 316 -13.11 -2.46 -7.43
C GLU A 316 -11.74 -3.17 -7.51
N SER A 317 -11.45 -3.83 -8.63
CA SER A 317 -10.12 -4.40 -8.84
C SER A 317 -9.09 -3.28 -9.08
N PRO A 318 -7.99 -3.22 -8.32
CA PRO A 318 -6.97 -2.19 -8.49
C PRO A 318 -6.14 -2.44 -9.77
N ASP A 319 -6.52 -1.80 -10.86
CA ASP A 319 -5.78 -1.84 -12.13
C ASP A 319 -4.67 -0.78 -12.13
N GLY A 320 -3.46 -1.17 -11.71
CA GLY A 320 -2.31 -0.27 -11.59
C GLY A 320 -1.95 0.42 -12.90
N GLN A 321 -2.08 -0.25 -14.06
CA GLN A 321 -1.79 0.32 -15.37
C GLN A 321 -2.77 1.43 -15.73
N LYS A 322 -4.08 1.20 -15.54
CA LYS A 322 -5.08 2.24 -15.77
C LYS A 322 -4.93 3.41 -14.81
N LEU A 323 -4.64 3.13 -13.53
CA LEU A 323 -4.40 4.19 -12.55
C LEU A 323 -3.20 5.05 -12.96
N LEU A 324 -2.09 4.42 -13.38
CA LEU A 324 -0.89 5.12 -13.84
C LEU A 324 -1.17 5.96 -15.10
N ALA A 325 -1.75 5.36 -16.12
CA ALA A 325 -2.03 6.02 -17.40
C ALA A 325 -2.96 7.23 -17.24
N ASN A 326 -3.95 7.12 -16.36
CA ASN A 326 -4.96 8.16 -16.15
C ASN A 326 -4.55 9.24 -15.14
N ALA A 327 -3.54 9.01 -14.29
CA ALA A 327 -3.20 9.92 -13.20
C ALA A 327 -2.90 11.38 -13.64
N PRO A 328 -2.12 11.65 -14.71
CA PRO A 328 -1.86 13.00 -15.16
C PRO A 328 -3.12 13.73 -15.64
N GLU A 329 -3.98 13.03 -16.39
CA GLU A 329 -5.24 13.59 -16.88
C GLU A 329 -6.22 13.82 -15.75
N ALA A 330 -6.41 12.84 -14.86
CA ALA A 330 -7.29 12.95 -13.70
C ALA A 330 -6.91 14.17 -12.83
N LEU A 331 -5.61 14.39 -12.58
CA LEU A 331 -5.14 15.56 -11.84
C LEU A 331 -5.47 16.86 -12.58
N ARG A 332 -5.22 16.93 -13.89
CA ARG A 332 -5.57 18.11 -14.70
C ARG A 332 -7.07 18.42 -14.68
N LEU A 333 -7.92 17.39 -14.81
CA LEU A 333 -9.37 17.53 -14.77
C LEU A 333 -9.85 18.07 -13.41
N MET A 334 -9.35 17.52 -12.30
CA MET A 334 -9.67 18.02 -10.95
C MET A 334 -9.26 19.48 -10.76
N GLN A 335 -8.04 19.86 -11.16
CA GLN A 335 -7.53 21.22 -11.04
C GLN A 335 -8.32 22.21 -11.90
N ARG A 336 -8.64 21.85 -13.15
CA ARG A 336 -9.47 22.66 -14.06
C ARG A 336 -10.90 22.83 -13.53
N ALA A 337 -11.41 21.84 -12.87
CA ALA A 337 -12.72 21.87 -12.19
C ALA A 337 -12.75 22.71 -10.91
N GLY A 338 -11.60 23.24 -10.46
CA GLY A 338 -11.50 24.08 -9.26
C GLY A 338 -11.25 23.30 -7.95
N TRP A 339 -11.08 22.00 -8.01
CA TRP A 339 -10.65 21.22 -6.86
C TRP A 339 -9.13 21.37 -6.69
N ARG A 340 -8.71 22.13 -5.67
CA ARG A 340 -7.31 22.51 -5.45
C ARG A 340 -6.77 21.97 -4.13
#